data_63bb0ade06d7e03018bcd09f7f99b3ec
#
_entry.id   63bb0ade06d7e03018bcd09f7f99b3ec
#
_cell.length_a   1.000
_cell.length_b   1.000
_cell.length_c   1.000
_cell.angle_alpha   90.00
_cell.angle_beta   90.00
_cell.angle_gamma   90.00
#
_symmetry.space_group_name_H-M   'P 1'
#
loop_
_entity.id
_entity.type
_entity.pdbx_description
1 polymer ?
#
loop_
_entity_poly.entity_id
_entity_poly.type
_entity_poly.pdbx_seq_one_letter_code
_entity_poly.pdbx_strand_id
1 'polypeptide(L)'
;MMNKENNFYKHVVLFIFIIFFSSAFFFQNARSDNADKLPVVIQELVKPPFVPTHNIVAKGGPKLIKVRMRITEKVMTIDDEGTKFRVFAFNDSVPGPIIVAHVGDYIELTLVNPKKSNFPHNIDFHASTGALGGGSLTHIAPGEAVILRWKATKPGVFVYHCAPGGMMVPWHVVKGMNGAVMILPRDGLKDRNGNPISYDKAYYMEN
;
A
#
# COMPACT_ATOMS: atom_id res chain seq x y z
N MET A 1 -9.15 31.84 58.38
CA MET A 1 -9.90 31.12 57.29
C MET A 1 -9.12 31.26 55.99
N MET A 2 -8.09 30.50 55.83
CA MET A 2 -7.24 30.51 54.62
C MET A 2 -6.74 29.09 54.33
N ASN A 3 -6.76 28.68 53.04
CA ASN A 3 -6.02 27.57 52.49
C ASN A 3 -6.59 26.15 52.58
N LYS A 4 -7.83 25.91 52.18
CA LYS A 4 -8.23 24.57 51.74
C LYS A 4 -8.38 24.42 50.22
N GLU A 5 -8.52 25.50 49.45
CA GLU A 5 -8.72 25.45 48.00
C GLU A 5 -7.42 25.20 47.19
N ASN A 6 -6.26 25.66 47.70
CA ASN A 6 -5.00 25.50 46.97
C ASN A 6 -4.43 24.07 46.93
N ASN A 7 -4.90 23.18 47.80
CA ASN A 7 -4.42 21.79 47.79
C ASN A 7 -5.18 20.91 46.79
N PHE A 8 -6.43 21.24 46.50
CA PHE A 8 -7.22 20.46 45.51
C PHE A 8 -6.65 20.59 44.09
N TYR A 9 -6.29 21.81 43.68
CA TYR A 9 -5.70 22.07 42.36
C TYR A 9 -4.31 21.46 42.19
N LYS A 10 -3.50 21.40 43.22
CA LYS A 10 -2.18 20.74 43.17
C LYS A 10 -2.29 19.23 42.94
N HIS A 11 -3.28 18.57 43.53
CA HIS A 11 -3.49 17.16 43.32
C HIS A 11 -4.13 16.84 41.95
N VAL A 12 -5.03 17.69 41.45
CA VAL A 12 -5.64 17.55 40.12
C VAL A 12 -4.61 17.78 39.02
N VAL A 13 -3.74 18.78 39.14
CA VAL A 13 -2.66 19.01 38.17
C VAL A 13 -1.63 17.88 38.17
N LEU A 14 -1.30 17.36 39.35
CA LEU A 14 -0.37 16.22 39.47
C LEU A 14 -0.96 14.92 38.87
N PHE A 15 -2.27 14.69 39.03
CA PHE A 15 -2.95 13.53 38.45
C PHE A 15 -3.05 13.63 36.92
N ILE A 16 -3.30 14.82 36.36
CA ILE A 16 -3.33 15.05 34.92
C ILE A 16 -1.94 14.85 34.32
N PHE A 17 -0.87 15.29 34.97
CA PHE A 17 0.51 15.07 34.51
C PHE A 17 0.91 13.56 34.54
N ILE A 18 0.47 12.81 35.54
CA ILE A 18 0.75 11.36 35.65
C ILE A 18 -0.02 10.60 34.57
N ILE A 19 -1.25 11.00 34.25
CA ILE A 19 -2.04 10.36 33.19
C ILE A 19 -1.44 10.67 31.79
N PHE A 20 -0.92 11.87 31.55
CA PHE A 20 -0.24 12.21 30.30
C PHE A 20 1.13 11.54 30.15
N PHE A 21 1.86 11.29 31.23
CA PHE A 21 3.15 10.58 31.17
C PHE A 21 3.00 9.06 31.05
N SER A 22 1.91 8.48 31.55
CA SER A 22 1.66 7.03 31.38
C SER A 22 1.11 6.68 29.99
N SER A 23 0.46 7.60 29.29
CA SER A 23 -0.01 7.37 27.92
C SER A 23 1.12 7.45 26.87
N ALA A 24 2.25 8.11 27.18
CA ALA A 24 3.40 8.16 26.28
C ALA A 24 4.28 6.88 26.31
N PHE A 25 4.13 6.03 27.34
CA PHE A 25 4.91 4.80 27.48
C PHE A 25 4.23 3.53 26.91
N PHE A 26 2.97 3.60 26.47
CA PHE A 26 2.25 2.46 25.92
C PHE A 26 2.34 2.33 24.40
N PHE A 27 3.03 3.22 23.70
CA PHE A 27 3.17 3.16 22.22
C PHE A 27 4.46 2.52 21.73
N GLN A 28 5.25 1.86 22.55
CA GLN A 28 6.53 1.28 22.17
C GLN A 28 6.64 -0.23 22.38
N ASN A 29 5.53 -0.95 22.20
CA ASN A 29 5.59 -2.37 21.85
C ASN A 29 4.96 -2.57 20.48
N ALA A 30 5.53 -1.93 19.45
CA ALA A 30 5.35 -2.40 18.10
C ALA A 30 5.86 -3.86 18.09
N ARG A 31 4.95 -4.82 17.90
CA ARG A 31 5.26 -6.23 17.64
C ARG A 31 6.47 -6.25 16.72
N SER A 32 7.55 -6.88 17.15
CA SER A 32 8.64 -7.26 16.26
C SER A 32 7.97 -8.06 15.13
N ASP A 33 7.87 -7.46 13.97
CA ASP A 33 7.22 -8.07 12.84
C ASP A 33 8.04 -9.30 12.47
N ASN A 34 7.47 -10.50 12.59
CA ASN A 34 8.11 -11.74 12.15
C ASN A 34 8.47 -11.71 10.64
N ALA A 35 8.07 -10.66 9.95
CA ALA A 35 8.33 -10.44 8.54
C ALA A 35 9.83 -10.42 8.19
N ASP A 36 10.69 -9.90 9.08
CA ASP A 36 12.14 -9.84 8.84
C ASP A 36 12.83 -11.21 8.84
N LYS A 37 12.14 -12.24 9.37
CA LYS A 37 12.61 -13.63 9.38
C LYS A 37 12.10 -14.45 8.20
N LEU A 38 11.23 -13.89 7.37
CA LEU A 38 10.64 -14.58 6.24
C LEU A 38 11.61 -14.64 5.06
N PRO A 39 11.53 -15.69 4.21
CA PRO A 39 12.23 -15.71 2.95
C PRO A 39 11.87 -14.49 2.10
N VAL A 40 12.88 -13.78 1.60
CA VAL A 40 12.69 -12.58 0.78
C VAL A 40 12.56 -12.97 -0.68
N VAL A 41 11.57 -12.40 -1.37
CA VAL A 41 11.39 -12.50 -2.82
C VAL A 41 11.29 -11.09 -3.40
N ILE A 42 12.13 -10.77 -4.38
CA ILE A 42 11.99 -9.55 -5.16
C ILE A 42 11.05 -9.85 -6.31
N GLN A 43 9.93 -9.12 -6.38
CA GLN A 43 8.99 -9.23 -7.48
C GLN A 43 9.21 -8.08 -8.47
N GLU A 44 9.69 -8.44 -9.66
CA GLU A 44 9.78 -7.51 -10.78
C GLU A 44 8.36 -7.18 -11.28
N LEU A 45 8.01 -5.91 -11.22
CA LEU A 45 6.70 -5.43 -11.68
C LEU A 45 6.73 -5.23 -13.20
N VAL A 46 5.76 -5.81 -13.88
CA VAL A 46 5.61 -5.73 -15.34
C VAL A 46 4.44 -4.83 -15.71
N LYS A 47 4.54 -4.17 -16.86
CA LYS A 47 3.45 -3.30 -17.35
C LYS A 47 2.24 -4.14 -17.79
N PRO A 48 1.01 -3.67 -17.55
CA PRO A 48 -0.18 -4.25 -18.18
C PRO A 48 -0.03 -4.39 -19.70
N PRO A 49 -0.63 -5.41 -20.30
CA PRO A 49 -1.56 -6.38 -19.72
C PRO A 49 -0.87 -7.58 -19.04
N PHE A 50 0.43 -7.56 -18.89
CA PHE A 50 1.17 -8.68 -18.32
C PHE A 50 1.08 -8.69 -16.78
N VAL A 51 1.19 -9.90 -16.23
CA VAL A 51 1.17 -10.17 -14.79
C VAL A 51 2.53 -10.76 -14.40
N PRO A 52 3.11 -10.38 -13.26
CA PRO A 52 4.36 -10.99 -12.77
C PRO A 52 4.26 -12.51 -12.72
N THR A 53 5.35 -13.21 -13.05
CA THR A 53 5.43 -14.67 -12.95
C THR A 53 5.11 -15.10 -11.51
N HIS A 54 4.16 -15.99 -11.36
CA HIS A 54 3.68 -16.48 -10.08
C HIS A 54 3.20 -17.93 -10.15
N ASN A 55 2.98 -18.54 -8.99
CA ASN A 55 2.37 -19.86 -8.90
C ASN A 55 0.93 -19.70 -8.41
N ILE A 56 0.00 -20.45 -8.97
CA ILE A 56 -1.40 -20.47 -8.52
C ILE A 56 -1.48 -21.01 -7.10
N VAL A 57 -0.74 -22.09 -6.82
CA VAL A 57 -0.60 -22.69 -5.49
C VAL A 57 0.70 -22.21 -4.86
N ALA A 58 0.66 -21.74 -3.62
CA ALA A 58 1.84 -21.26 -2.93
C ALA A 58 2.90 -22.35 -2.75
N LYS A 59 4.15 -22.03 -3.06
CA LYS A 59 5.29 -22.89 -2.74
C LYS A 59 5.88 -22.50 -1.37
N GLY A 60 5.69 -23.37 -0.38
CA GLY A 60 6.19 -23.16 0.98
C GLY A 60 5.36 -22.19 1.83
N GLY A 61 5.94 -21.72 2.94
CA GLY A 61 5.32 -20.79 3.88
C GLY A 61 5.19 -19.34 3.38
N PRO A 62 4.73 -18.42 4.25
CA PRO A 62 4.70 -17.00 3.97
C PRO A 62 6.07 -16.44 3.58
N LYS A 63 6.08 -15.39 2.77
CA LYS A 63 7.28 -14.70 2.26
C LYS A 63 7.18 -13.20 2.46
N LEU A 64 8.31 -12.52 2.44
CA LEU A 64 8.41 -11.08 2.30
C LEU A 64 8.63 -10.74 0.83
N ILE A 65 7.60 -10.24 0.17
CA ILE A 65 7.65 -9.83 -1.24
C ILE A 65 8.04 -8.36 -1.29
N LYS A 66 9.21 -8.08 -1.83
CA LYS A 66 9.69 -6.71 -2.02
C LYS A 66 9.37 -6.24 -3.43
N VAL A 67 8.71 -5.09 -3.52
CA VAL A 67 8.36 -4.41 -4.77
C VAL A 67 8.86 -2.98 -4.74
N ARG A 68 9.20 -2.43 -5.90
CA ARG A 68 9.59 -1.03 -6.05
C ARG A 68 8.69 -0.34 -7.05
N MET A 69 8.11 0.80 -6.65
CA MET A 69 7.35 1.66 -7.52
C MET A 69 7.97 3.06 -7.59
N ARG A 70 8.01 3.60 -8.79
CA ARG A 70 8.42 4.97 -9.05
C ARG A 70 7.26 5.76 -9.63
N ILE A 71 7.02 6.92 -9.06
CA ILE A 71 6.01 7.86 -9.55
C ILE A 71 6.55 8.56 -10.80
N THR A 72 5.68 8.76 -11.77
CA THR A 72 5.99 9.47 -13.00
C THR A 72 4.85 10.41 -13.37
N GLU A 73 5.20 11.66 -13.65
CA GLU A 73 4.30 12.65 -14.23
C GLU A 73 4.78 12.91 -15.67
N LYS A 74 3.96 12.55 -16.66
CA LYS A 74 4.35 12.66 -18.08
C LYS A 74 3.15 12.85 -18.98
N VAL A 75 3.40 13.20 -20.24
CA VAL A 75 2.40 13.16 -21.31
C VAL A 75 2.45 11.79 -21.97
N MET A 76 1.29 11.17 -22.13
CA MET A 76 1.12 9.91 -22.87
C MET A 76 0.14 10.08 -24.01
N THR A 77 0.30 9.27 -25.05
CA THR A 77 -0.73 9.04 -26.05
C THR A 77 -1.70 8.00 -25.48
N ILE A 78 -2.99 8.29 -25.51
CA ILE A 78 -4.02 7.48 -24.83
C ILE A 78 -4.95 6.73 -25.78
N ASP A 79 -4.91 7.04 -27.09
CA ASP A 79 -5.70 6.39 -28.13
C ASP A 79 -4.93 6.31 -29.44
N ASP A 80 -5.51 5.62 -30.43
CA ASP A 80 -4.92 5.41 -31.76
C ASP A 80 -4.96 6.70 -32.61
N GLU A 81 -5.81 7.67 -32.27
CA GLU A 81 -5.89 8.99 -32.91
C GLU A 81 -4.74 9.91 -32.49
N GLY A 82 -3.94 9.49 -31.51
CA GLY A 82 -2.78 10.22 -31.04
C GLY A 82 -3.09 11.29 -30.00
N THR A 83 -4.24 11.21 -29.34
CA THR A 83 -4.63 12.14 -28.25
C THR A 83 -3.60 12.14 -27.14
N LYS A 84 -3.15 13.34 -26.76
CA LYS A 84 -2.15 13.54 -25.71
C LYS A 84 -2.83 13.87 -24.39
N PHE A 85 -2.47 13.14 -23.33
CA PHE A 85 -2.97 13.41 -21.99
C PHE A 85 -1.82 13.44 -20.98
N ARG A 86 -1.86 14.40 -20.05
CA ARG A 86 -0.91 14.44 -18.94
C ARG A 86 -1.37 13.46 -17.87
N VAL A 87 -0.61 12.42 -17.69
CA VAL A 87 -0.89 11.38 -16.70
C VAL A 87 0.03 11.47 -15.48
N PHE A 88 -0.45 10.92 -14.38
CA PHE A 88 0.36 10.50 -13.23
C PHE A 88 0.34 8.98 -13.21
N ALA A 89 1.49 8.35 -13.04
CA ALA A 89 1.60 6.91 -13.23
C ALA A 89 2.50 6.26 -12.17
N PHE A 90 2.24 5.00 -11.89
CA PHE A 90 3.15 4.12 -11.19
C PHE A 90 3.95 3.30 -12.23
N ASN A 91 5.29 3.34 -12.15
CA ASN A 91 6.19 2.62 -13.05
C ASN A 91 5.93 2.87 -14.55
N ASP A 92 5.66 4.13 -14.91
CA ASP A 92 5.49 4.57 -16.31
C ASP A 92 4.34 3.89 -17.07
N SER A 93 3.34 3.33 -16.39
CA SER A 93 2.15 2.73 -17.02
C SER A 93 0.86 3.19 -16.37
N VAL A 94 -0.20 3.22 -17.17
CA VAL A 94 -1.59 3.44 -16.79
C VAL A 94 -2.42 2.31 -17.43
N PRO A 95 -3.08 1.49 -16.61
CA PRO A 95 -2.99 1.43 -15.16
C PRO A 95 -1.57 1.05 -14.69
N GLY A 96 -1.29 1.26 -13.39
CA GLY A 96 -0.05 0.83 -12.76
C GLY A 96 0.07 -0.69 -12.72
N PRO A 97 1.28 -1.25 -12.52
CA PRO A 97 1.51 -2.69 -12.57
C PRO A 97 0.80 -3.44 -11.43
N ILE A 98 0.35 -4.66 -11.71
CA ILE A 98 -0.25 -5.53 -10.69
C ILE A 98 0.83 -6.16 -9.78
N ILE A 99 0.54 -6.19 -8.47
CA ILE A 99 1.32 -6.94 -7.47
C ILE A 99 0.64 -8.29 -7.25
N VAL A 100 1.41 -9.37 -7.13
CA VAL A 100 0.87 -10.72 -6.87
C VAL A 100 1.44 -11.26 -5.56
N ALA A 101 0.57 -11.77 -4.69
CA ALA A 101 0.94 -12.37 -3.42
C ALA A 101 0.02 -13.54 -3.08
N HIS A 102 0.35 -14.31 -2.04
CA HIS A 102 -0.55 -15.29 -1.44
C HIS A 102 -0.97 -14.83 -0.04
N VAL A 103 -2.11 -15.30 0.42
CA VAL A 103 -2.57 -15.07 1.79
C VAL A 103 -1.46 -15.44 2.79
N GLY A 104 -1.18 -14.54 3.72
CA GLY A 104 -0.13 -14.67 4.73
C GLY A 104 1.21 -14.07 4.34
N ASP A 105 1.46 -13.78 3.06
CA ASP A 105 2.66 -13.07 2.63
C ASP A 105 2.66 -11.62 3.13
N TYR A 106 3.84 -11.05 3.28
CA TYR A 106 4.03 -9.62 3.50
C TYR A 106 4.46 -8.95 2.20
N ILE A 107 3.92 -7.79 1.92
CA ILE A 107 4.36 -6.92 0.84
C ILE A 107 5.16 -5.77 1.46
N GLU A 108 6.39 -5.55 0.99
CA GLU A 108 7.21 -4.39 1.31
C GLU A 108 7.37 -3.56 0.04
N LEU A 109 6.66 -2.45 -0.01
CA LEU A 109 6.74 -1.50 -1.11
C LEU A 109 7.78 -0.43 -0.79
N THR A 110 8.73 -0.22 -1.70
CA THR A 110 9.50 1.04 -1.79
C THR A 110 8.84 1.94 -2.81
N LEU A 111 8.23 3.04 -2.36
CA LEU A 111 7.66 4.08 -3.22
C LEU A 111 8.63 5.25 -3.34
N VAL A 112 8.87 5.71 -4.57
CA VAL A 112 9.81 6.81 -4.87
C VAL A 112 9.10 7.90 -5.66
N ASN A 113 9.12 9.13 -5.15
CA ASN A 113 8.69 10.32 -5.86
C ASN A 113 9.94 11.08 -6.35
N PRO A 114 10.22 11.09 -7.67
CA PRO A 114 11.45 11.74 -8.18
C PRO A 114 11.45 13.25 -7.95
N LYS A 115 12.64 13.84 -7.81
CA LYS A 115 12.83 15.30 -7.66
C LYS A 115 12.17 16.13 -8.76
N LYS A 116 11.99 15.57 -9.96
CA LYS A 116 11.36 16.23 -11.10
C LYS A 116 9.83 16.22 -11.09
N SER A 117 9.20 15.52 -10.14
CA SER A 117 7.76 15.56 -9.94
C SER A 117 7.32 16.96 -9.48
N ASN A 118 6.09 17.35 -9.82
CA ASN A 118 5.53 18.64 -9.43
C ASN A 118 4.65 18.54 -8.18
N PHE A 119 4.18 17.33 -7.85
CA PHE A 119 3.20 17.11 -6.80
C PHE A 119 3.67 16.10 -5.77
N PRO A 120 3.20 16.21 -4.51
CA PRO A 120 3.27 15.12 -3.56
C PRO A 120 2.34 13.98 -4.00
N HIS A 121 2.74 12.76 -3.68
CA HIS A 121 2.00 11.54 -3.99
C HIS A 121 2.05 10.57 -2.82
N ASN A 122 1.15 9.59 -2.84
CA ASN A 122 1.16 8.48 -1.90
C ASN A 122 0.60 7.21 -2.55
N ILE A 123 0.34 6.18 -1.77
CA ILE A 123 -0.36 4.99 -2.21
C ILE A 123 -1.26 4.46 -1.10
N ASP A 124 -2.51 4.19 -1.46
CA ASP A 124 -3.54 3.56 -0.65
C ASP A 124 -3.83 2.17 -1.22
N PHE A 125 -3.72 1.14 -0.38
CA PHE A 125 -4.01 -0.25 -0.76
C PHE A 125 -5.35 -0.70 -0.16
N HIS A 126 -6.36 -0.97 -0.99
CA HIS A 126 -7.62 -1.56 -0.53
C HIS A 126 -7.46 -2.99 0.03
N ALA A 127 -6.34 -3.64 -0.25
CA ALA A 127 -5.95 -4.94 0.31
C ALA A 127 -5.42 -4.85 1.75
N SER A 128 -5.16 -3.65 2.25
CA SER A 128 -4.59 -3.36 3.57
C SER A 128 -5.62 -2.67 4.46
N THR A 129 -5.47 -2.81 5.78
CA THR A 129 -6.32 -2.16 6.78
C THR A 129 -5.51 -1.23 7.67
N GLY A 130 -6.15 -0.15 8.14
CA GLY A 130 -5.50 0.89 8.94
C GLY A 130 -4.70 1.89 8.12
N ALA A 131 -4.42 3.06 8.69
CA ALA A 131 -3.66 4.16 8.10
C ALA A 131 -4.12 4.53 6.67
N LEU A 132 -5.43 4.42 6.37
CA LEU A 132 -6.00 4.59 5.03
C LEU A 132 -5.27 3.73 3.98
N GLY A 133 -5.20 2.40 4.21
CA GLY A 133 -4.51 1.48 3.32
C GLY A 133 -3.01 1.76 3.14
N GLY A 134 -2.41 2.57 4.01
CA GLY A 134 -1.05 3.09 3.93
C GLY A 134 -0.94 4.51 3.39
N GLY A 135 -2.03 5.10 2.87
CA GLY A 135 -2.03 6.44 2.27
C GLY A 135 -1.50 7.52 3.20
N SER A 136 -1.83 7.46 4.50
CA SER A 136 -1.31 8.41 5.49
C SER A 136 0.16 8.20 5.88
N LEU A 137 0.73 7.03 5.57
CA LEU A 137 2.13 6.68 5.88
C LEU A 137 3.06 6.85 4.68
N THR A 138 2.51 7.02 3.49
CA THR A 138 3.27 7.04 2.23
C THR A 138 3.20 8.38 1.50
N HIS A 139 2.71 9.43 2.17
CA HIS A 139 2.66 10.77 1.59
C HIS A 139 4.07 11.35 1.47
N ILE A 140 4.59 11.44 0.24
CA ILE A 140 5.96 11.85 -0.07
C ILE A 140 6.00 13.02 -1.05
N ALA A 141 6.82 14.02 -0.73
CA ALA A 141 7.11 15.15 -1.60
C ALA A 141 8.07 14.76 -2.76
N PRO A 142 8.19 15.60 -3.80
CA PRO A 142 9.20 15.41 -4.83
C PRO A 142 10.61 15.27 -4.25
N GLY A 143 11.31 14.19 -4.63
CA GLY A 143 12.65 13.85 -4.16
C GLY A 143 12.68 12.87 -2.98
N GLU A 144 11.53 12.50 -2.43
CA GLU A 144 11.43 11.59 -1.29
C GLU A 144 11.13 10.15 -1.71
N ALA A 145 11.38 9.25 -0.77
CA ALA A 145 11.01 7.84 -0.87
C ALA A 145 10.56 7.33 0.50
N VAL A 146 9.69 6.33 0.49
CA VAL A 146 9.17 5.69 1.70
C VAL A 146 9.08 4.19 1.51
N ILE A 147 9.19 3.45 2.61
CA ILE A 147 8.92 2.01 2.65
C ILE A 147 7.64 1.77 3.45
N LEU A 148 6.70 1.07 2.85
CA LEU A 148 5.47 0.60 3.49
C LEU A 148 5.47 -0.92 3.51
N ARG A 149 5.16 -1.52 4.66
CA ARG A 149 5.00 -2.96 4.81
C ARG A 149 3.61 -3.30 5.35
N TRP A 150 2.95 -4.27 4.72
CA TRP A 150 1.65 -4.76 5.15
C TRP A 150 1.50 -6.25 4.85
N LYS A 151 0.56 -6.91 5.52
CA LYS A 151 0.31 -8.35 5.38
C LYS A 151 -0.92 -8.62 4.53
N ALA A 152 -0.79 -9.50 3.54
CA ALA A 152 -1.91 -10.00 2.75
C ALA A 152 -2.74 -10.98 3.59
N THR A 153 -3.96 -10.59 3.99
CA THR A 153 -4.78 -11.38 4.91
C THR A 153 -5.97 -12.06 4.27
N LYS A 154 -6.44 -11.55 3.13
CA LYS A 154 -7.63 -12.06 2.43
C LYS A 154 -7.32 -12.26 0.95
N PRO A 155 -7.80 -13.36 0.32
CA PRO A 155 -7.69 -13.54 -1.12
C PRO A 155 -8.63 -12.61 -1.86
N GLY A 156 -8.26 -12.22 -3.08
CA GLY A 156 -9.03 -11.35 -3.95
C GLY A 156 -8.15 -10.49 -4.86
N VAL A 157 -8.81 -9.69 -5.68
CA VAL A 157 -8.18 -8.62 -6.44
C VAL A 157 -8.64 -7.30 -5.85
N PHE A 158 -7.69 -6.46 -5.49
CA PHE A 158 -7.91 -5.21 -4.78
C PHE A 158 -7.24 -4.06 -5.53
N VAL A 159 -7.90 -2.91 -5.56
CA VAL A 159 -7.32 -1.68 -6.12
C VAL A 159 -6.25 -1.13 -5.18
N TYR A 160 -5.24 -0.51 -5.74
CA TYR A 160 -4.45 0.52 -5.08
C TYR A 160 -4.50 1.81 -5.90
N HIS A 161 -4.38 2.96 -5.25
CA HIS A 161 -4.38 4.25 -5.92
C HIS A 161 -3.65 5.33 -5.12
N CYS A 162 -3.37 6.46 -5.77
CA CYS A 162 -2.91 7.64 -5.06
C CYS A 162 -4.09 8.34 -4.38
N ALA A 163 -3.94 8.66 -3.10
CA ALA A 163 -4.98 9.28 -2.26
C ALA A 163 -4.40 10.41 -1.40
N PRO A 164 -3.90 11.51 -2.00
CA PRO A 164 -3.19 12.55 -1.25
C PRO A 164 -4.11 13.45 -0.39
N GLY A 165 -5.41 13.24 -0.46
CA GLY A 165 -6.42 13.88 0.37
C GLY A 165 -7.38 14.80 -0.40
N GLY A 166 -8.61 14.93 0.12
CA GLY A 166 -9.65 15.81 -0.42
C GLY A 166 -9.89 15.64 -1.91
N MET A 167 -10.06 16.75 -2.62
CA MET A 167 -10.29 16.79 -4.07
C MET A 167 -9.10 16.30 -4.91
N MET A 168 -7.92 16.18 -4.32
CA MET A 168 -6.73 15.66 -5.00
C MET A 168 -6.85 14.15 -5.28
N VAL A 169 -7.65 13.41 -4.50
CA VAL A 169 -7.83 11.96 -4.69
C VAL A 169 -8.45 11.66 -6.05
N PRO A 170 -9.68 12.13 -6.39
CA PRO A 170 -10.26 11.86 -7.71
C PRO A 170 -9.40 12.41 -8.84
N TRP A 171 -8.74 13.55 -8.65
CA TRP A 171 -7.88 14.14 -9.68
C TRP A 171 -6.67 13.26 -9.98
N HIS A 172 -5.97 12.71 -8.97
CA HIS A 172 -4.84 11.82 -9.18
C HIS A 172 -5.26 10.48 -9.79
N VAL A 173 -6.42 9.94 -9.38
CA VAL A 173 -6.98 8.70 -9.94
C VAL A 173 -7.33 8.87 -11.42
N VAL A 174 -8.08 9.93 -11.77
CA VAL A 174 -8.43 10.24 -13.18
C VAL A 174 -7.20 10.49 -14.02
N LYS A 175 -6.09 10.97 -13.44
CA LYS A 175 -4.80 11.10 -14.12
C LYS A 175 -4.09 9.77 -14.34
N GLY A 176 -4.61 8.64 -13.85
CA GLY A 176 -4.08 7.30 -14.10
C GLY A 176 -3.33 6.65 -12.92
N MET A 177 -3.37 7.26 -11.72
CA MET A 177 -2.68 6.68 -10.56
C MET A 177 -3.54 5.64 -9.84
N ASN A 178 -3.75 4.53 -10.48
CA ASN A 178 -4.43 3.35 -9.97
C ASN A 178 -3.72 2.08 -10.45
N GLY A 179 -4.06 0.95 -9.87
CA GLY A 179 -3.58 -0.36 -10.23
C GLY A 179 -4.14 -1.43 -9.29
N ALA A 180 -3.66 -2.66 -9.35
CA ALA A 180 -4.22 -3.77 -8.60
C ALA A 180 -3.20 -4.58 -7.80
N VAL A 181 -3.71 -5.24 -6.76
CA VAL A 181 -3.03 -6.31 -6.03
C VAL A 181 -3.87 -7.58 -6.16
N MET A 182 -3.30 -8.66 -6.64
CA MET A 182 -3.91 -9.99 -6.66
C MET A 182 -3.36 -10.81 -5.49
N ILE A 183 -4.23 -11.21 -4.58
CA ILE A 183 -3.88 -12.08 -3.45
C ILE A 183 -4.54 -13.43 -3.68
N LEU A 184 -3.73 -14.46 -3.94
CA LEU A 184 -4.17 -15.82 -4.18
C LEU A 184 -4.37 -16.58 -2.85
N PRO A 185 -5.34 -17.49 -2.75
CA PRO A 185 -5.37 -18.49 -1.70
C PRO A 185 -4.10 -19.33 -1.74
N ARG A 186 -3.57 -19.75 -0.58
CA ARG A 186 -2.32 -20.55 -0.57
C ARG A 186 -2.48 -21.93 -1.21
N ASP A 187 -3.66 -22.50 -1.13
CA ASP A 187 -4.04 -23.79 -1.71
C ASP A 187 -4.56 -23.68 -3.16
N GLY A 188 -4.45 -22.50 -3.77
CA GLY A 188 -4.87 -22.20 -5.12
C GLY A 188 -6.32 -21.78 -5.25
N LEU A 189 -6.70 -21.44 -6.48
CA LEU A 189 -8.06 -21.06 -6.82
C LEU A 189 -8.96 -22.29 -6.91
N LYS A 190 -10.23 -22.11 -6.53
CA LYS A 190 -11.26 -23.15 -6.62
C LYS A 190 -12.53 -22.61 -7.25
N ASP A 191 -13.21 -23.47 -8.01
CA ASP A 191 -14.53 -23.17 -8.52
C ASP A 191 -15.58 -23.22 -7.39
N ARG A 192 -16.86 -22.91 -7.74
CA ARG A 192 -17.99 -22.96 -6.79
C ARG A 192 -18.25 -24.34 -6.16
N ASN A 193 -17.73 -25.42 -6.78
CA ASN A 193 -17.88 -26.79 -6.31
C ASN A 193 -16.64 -27.25 -5.50
N GLY A 194 -15.65 -26.37 -5.33
CA GLY A 194 -14.41 -26.66 -4.61
C GLY A 194 -13.31 -27.32 -5.46
N ASN A 195 -13.51 -27.50 -6.77
CA ASN A 195 -12.51 -28.08 -7.65
C ASN A 195 -11.38 -27.08 -7.93
N PRO A 196 -10.11 -27.52 -7.99
CA PRO A 196 -9.01 -26.65 -8.34
C PRO A 196 -9.16 -26.02 -9.73
N ILE A 197 -8.87 -24.73 -9.83
CA ILE A 197 -8.78 -24.00 -11.09
C ILE A 197 -7.31 -23.81 -11.43
N SER A 198 -6.94 -24.11 -12.68
CA SER A 198 -5.64 -23.79 -13.25
C SER A 198 -5.79 -22.90 -14.48
N TYR A 199 -4.74 -22.15 -14.79
CA TYR A 199 -4.63 -21.34 -16.01
C TYR A 199 -3.17 -21.31 -16.47
N ASP A 200 -2.96 -21.19 -17.77
CA ASP A 200 -1.63 -21.09 -18.36
C ASP A 200 -1.13 -19.64 -18.39
N LYS A 201 -2.04 -18.68 -18.52
CA LYS A 201 -1.74 -17.25 -18.61
C LYS A 201 -2.74 -16.41 -17.82
N ALA A 202 -2.26 -15.35 -17.22
CA ALA A 202 -3.06 -14.31 -16.61
C ALA A 202 -2.79 -12.97 -17.30
N TYR A 203 -3.83 -12.17 -17.47
CA TYR A 203 -3.75 -10.82 -17.99
C TYR A 203 -4.44 -9.85 -17.03
N TYR A 204 -3.86 -8.67 -16.90
CA TYR A 204 -4.42 -7.59 -16.12
C TYR A 204 -4.91 -6.47 -17.05
N MET A 205 -6.21 -6.20 -16.98
CA MET A 205 -6.86 -5.09 -17.70
C MET A 205 -7.72 -4.33 -16.71
N GLU A 206 -7.73 -3.01 -16.85
CA GLU A 206 -8.53 -2.08 -16.05
C GLU A 206 -9.20 -1.09 -17.01
N ASN A 207 -10.50 -0.82 -16.81
CA ASN A 207 -11.29 0.11 -17.60
C ASN A 207 -11.49 1.42 -16.84
#